data_11d4a807ba71a7fa6b02ea168de7e4c6
#
_entry.id   11d4a807ba71a7fa6b02ea168de7e4c6
#
_cell.length_a   1.000
_cell.length_b   1.000
_cell.length_c   1.000
_cell.angle_alpha   90.00
_cell.angle_beta   90.00
_cell.angle_gamma   90.00
#
_symmetry.space_group_name_H-M   'P 1'
#
loop_
_entity.id
_entity.type
_entity.pdbx_description
1 polymer ?
#
loop_
_entity_poly.entity_id
_entity_poly.type
_entity_poly.pdbx_seq_one_letter_code
_entity_poly.pdbx_strand_id
1 'polypeptide(L)'
;RIIRCKKGGYRMDLNIELLAKKAIEAKEHAYVPYSHFRVGAALLTADGKIYTGCNIENAAYTPTNCAERTAMFKAVSEGNTDFRAIAIVGGPKGKEPKDFCAPCGVCRQVMAEFCDPETFRIVLMNGDGEIRDYLLKELLPLGFTGKALEK
;
A
#
# COMPACT_ATOMS: atom_id res chain seq x y z
N ARG A 1 -6.60 -3.07 22.08
CA ARG A 1 -6.46 -1.59 22.34
C ARG A 1 -7.15 -0.87 21.19
N ILE A 2 -8.32 -0.29 21.46
CA ILE A 2 -9.13 0.43 20.47
C ILE A 2 -8.44 1.77 20.21
N ILE A 3 -7.91 1.96 19.01
CA ILE A 3 -7.37 3.26 18.57
C ILE A 3 -8.56 4.13 18.19
N ARG A 4 -8.81 5.20 18.95
CA ARG A 4 -9.85 6.19 18.64
C ARG A 4 -9.47 6.97 17.39
N CYS A 5 -10.13 6.68 16.29
CA CYS A 5 -10.08 7.51 15.09
C CYS A 5 -10.90 8.78 15.31
N LYS A 6 -10.31 9.96 15.06
CA LYS A 6 -11.00 11.25 15.12
C LYS A 6 -12.05 11.32 13.99
N LYS A 7 -13.21 11.89 14.34
CA LYS A 7 -14.47 11.94 13.59
C LYS A 7 -14.33 12.55 12.18
N GLY A 8 -14.88 11.85 11.19
CA GLY A 8 -15.28 12.35 9.89
C GLY A 8 -15.97 11.21 9.13
N GLY A 9 -17.31 11.31 8.94
CA GLY A 9 -18.19 10.22 8.56
C GLY A 9 -17.88 9.52 7.23
N TYR A 10 -17.88 8.27 7.29
CA TYR A 10 -18.39 7.16 6.47
C TYR A 10 -17.77 5.86 7.04
N ARG A 11 -18.44 5.29 8.04
CA ARG A 11 -18.07 3.98 8.58
C ARG A 11 -18.59 2.90 7.61
N MET A 12 -17.73 2.40 6.75
CA MET A 12 -17.70 0.98 6.48
C MET A 12 -16.49 0.43 7.25
N ASP A 13 -16.73 -0.58 8.07
CA ASP A 13 -15.70 -1.17 8.91
C ASP A 13 -14.58 -1.75 8.03
N LEU A 14 -13.53 -0.94 7.81
CA LEU A 14 -12.31 -1.41 7.17
C LEU A 14 -11.65 -2.37 8.15
N ASN A 15 -11.65 -3.66 7.83
CA ASN A 15 -10.91 -4.64 8.62
C ASN A 15 -9.40 -4.47 8.36
N ILE A 16 -8.82 -3.49 9.04
CA ILE A 16 -7.39 -3.14 8.95
C ILE A 16 -6.51 -4.34 9.30
N GLU A 17 -6.91 -5.13 10.29
CA GLU A 17 -6.15 -6.32 10.73
C GLU A 17 -6.10 -7.38 9.63
N LEU A 18 -7.22 -7.63 8.97
CA LEU A 18 -7.26 -8.55 7.82
C LEU A 18 -6.39 -8.05 6.67
N LEU A 19 -6.46 -6.74 6.37
CA LEU A 19 -5.68 -6.16 5.29
C LEU A 19 -4.18 -6.24 5.58
N ALA A 20 -3.76 -5.93 6.81
CA ALA A 20 -2.38 -6.06 7.25
C ALA A 20 -1.90 -7.53 7.21
N LYS A 21 -2.74 -8.47 7.64
CA LYS A 21 -2.43 -9.91 7.56
C LYS A 21 -2.18 -10.35 6.10
N LYS A 22 -3.00 -9.89 5.17
CA LYS A 22 -2.83 -10.18 3.74
C LYS A 22 -1.54 -9.59 3.17
N ALA A 23 -1.12 -8.41 3.64
CA ALA A 23 0.17 -7.82 3.27
C ALA A 23 1.34 -8.65 3.82
N ILE A 24 1.26 -9.18 5.06
CA ILE A 24 2.27 -10.08 5.63
C ILE A 24 2.38 -11.35 4.80
N GLU A 25 1.26 -11.99 4.47
CA GLU A 25 1.25 -13.20 3.62
C GLU A 25 1.90 -12.92 2.26
N ALA A 26 1.57 -11.81 1.62
CA ALA A 26 2.14 -11.40 0.33
C ALA A 26 3.67 -11.16 0.39
N LYS A 27 4.17 -10.62 1.50
CA LYS A 27 5.61 -10.36 1.73
C LYS A 27 6.47 -11.60 1.55
N GLU A 28 5.95 -12.78 1.90
CA GLU A 28 6.71 -14.03 1.81
C GLU A 28 7.01 -14.46 0.36
N HIS A 29 6.27 -13.95 -0.61
CA HIS A 29 6.49 -14.19 -2.05
C HIS A 29 7.46 -13.20 -2.70
N ALA A 30 8.02 -12.24 -1.95
CA ALA A 30 8.91 -11.22 -2.49
C ALA A 30 10.17 -11.83 -3.12
N TYR A 31 10.49 -11.39 -4.34
CA TYR A 31 11.71 -11.77 -5.04
C TYR A 31 12.77 -10.67 -4.85
N VAL A 32 13.69 -10.89 -3.93
CA VAL A 32 14.64 -9.85 -3.45
C VAL A 32 16.08 -10.37 -3.35
N PRO A 33 16.69 -10.84 -4.48
CA PRO A 33 18.01 -11.42 -4.46
C PRO A 33 19.14 -10.40 -4.18
N TYR A 34 18.87 -9.10 -4.34
CA TYR A 34 19.86 -8.03 -4.23
C TYR A 34 19.77 -7.31 -2.88
N SER A 35 18.59 -6.79 -2.53
CA SER A 35 18.42 -6.02 -1.30
C SER A 35 18.21 -6.89 -0.06
N HIS A 36 17.70 -8.10 -0.24
CA HIS A 36 17.21 -8.95 0.84
C HIS A 36 16.14 -8.26 1.72
N PHE A 37 15.45 -7.23 1.19
CA PHE A 37 14.40 -6.50 1.86
C PHE A 37 13.05 -6.85 1.23
N ARG A 38 12.21 -7.55 1.99
CA ARG A 38 10.90 -8.03 1.53
C ARG A 38 9.80 -7.03 1.86
N VAL A 39 8.95 -6.72 0.90
CA VAL A 39 7.75 -5.89 1.08
C VAL A 39 6.54 -6.64 0.56
N GLY A 40 5.45 -6.59 1.32
CA GLY A 40 4.14 -7.05 0.90
C GLY A 40 3.13 -5.93 1.00
N ALA A 41 2.16 -5.94 0.10
CA ALA A 41 1.06 -5.00 0.07
C ALA A 41 -0.26 -5.73 -0.13
N ALA A 42 -1.33 -5.19 0.46
CA ALA A 42 -2.71 -5.62 0.25
C ALA A 42 -3.58 -4.40 -0.03
N LEU A 43 -4.17 -4.35 -1.22
CA LEU A 43 -5.01 -3.28 -1.73
C LEU A 43 -6.48 -3.67 -1.60
N LEU A 44 -7.27 -2.84 -0.92
CA LEU A 44 -8.71 -3.00 -0.80
C LEU A 44 -9.43 -2.13 -1.82
N THR A 45 -10.30 -2.74 -2.59
CA THR A 45 -11.16 -2.08 -3.56
C THR A 45 -12.48 -1.63 -2.94
N ALA A 46 -13.23 -0.78 -3.64
CA ALA A 46 -14.52 -0.28 -3.20
C ALA A 46 -15.57 -1.38 -3.05
N ASP A 47 -15.51 -2.41 -3.89
CA ASP A 47 -16.40 -3.58 -3.85
C ASP A 47 -15.97 -4.66 -2.83
N GLY A 48 -14.90 -4.40 -2.06
CA GLY A 48 -14.45 -5.28 -0.98
C GLY A 48 -13.47 -6.37 -1.39
N LYS A 49 -13.01 -6.41 -2.64
CA LYS A 49 -11.94 -7.30 -3.09
C LYS A 49 -10.59 -6.88 -2.49
N ILE A 50 -9.71 -7.85 -2.26
CA ILE A 50 -8.33 -7.61 -1.83
C ILE A 50 -7.38 -8.15 -2.90
N TYR A 51 -6.52 -7.25 -3.42
CA TYR A 51 -5.43 -7.58 -4.30
C TYR A 51 -4.11 -7.50 -3.54
N THR A 52 -3.32 -8.56 -3.60
CA THR A 52 -2.02 -8.60 -2.93
C THR A 52 -0.87 -8.44 -3.91
N GLY A 53 0.24 -7.89 -3.44
CA GLY A 53 1.48 -7.77 -4.20
C GLY A 53 2.70 -7.86 -3.31
N CYS A 54 3.83 -8.18 -3.91
CA CYS A 54 5.14 -8.15 -3.27
C CYS A 54 6.14 -7.42 -4.15
N ASN A 55 7.28 -7.01 -3.60
CA ASN A 55 8.34 -6.41 -4.42
C ASN A 55 9.10 -7.49 -5.20
N ILE A 56 9.44 -7.13 -6.44
CA ILE A 56 10.09 -8.02 -7.41
C ILE A 56 11.26 -7.26 -8.00
N GLU A 57 12.47 -7.68 -7.64
CA GLU A 57 13.71 -7.05 -8.08
C GLU A 57 14.18 -7.54 -9.43
N ASN A 58 15.00 -6.73 -10.08
CA ASN A 58 15.64 -7.03 -11.35
C ASN A 58 17.10 -6.58 -11.33
N ALA A 59 17.98 -7.33 -11.96
CA ALA A 59 19.42 -7.02 -12.08
C ALA A 59 19.69 -5.65 -12.74
N ALA A 60 18.79 -5.20 -13.62
CA ALA A 60 18.88 -3.88 -14.26
C ALA A 60 18.35 -2.72 -13.40
N TYR A 61 17.88 -2.97 -12.18
CA TYR A 61 17.27 -2.09 -11.20
C TYR A 61 16.00 -1.37 -11.68
N THR A 62 16.02 -0.66 -12.79
CA THR A 62 14.88 0.10 -13.33
C THR A 62 13.58 -0.72 -13.46
N PRO A 63 13.58 -1.99 -13.92
CA PRO A 63 12.37 -2.83 -13.99
C PRO A 63 11.89 -3.32 -12.63
N THR A 64 12.64 -3.11 -11.56
CA THR A 64 12.22 -3.46 -10.18
C THR A 64 10.87 -2.84 -9.86
N ASN A 65 9.94 -3.66 -9.36
CA ASN A 65 8.61 -3.21 -9.00
C ASN A 65 8.32 -3.34 -7.50
N CYS A 66 7.76 -2.28 -6.91
CA CYS A 66 7.36 -2.30 -5.51
C CYS A 66 6.08 -3.12 -5.30
N ALA A 67 5.89 -3.60 -4.08
CA ALA A 67 4.73 -4.40 -3.68
C ALA A 67 3.40 -3.68 -3.96
N GLU A 68 3.34 -2.39 -3.67
CA GLU A 68 2.18 -1.54 -3.86
C GLU A 68 1.78 -1.47 -5.34
N ARG A 69 2.74 -1.26 -6.23
CA ARG A 69 2.48 -1.23 -7.67
C ARG A 69 2.11 -2.60 -8.21
N THR A 70 2.70 -3.67 -7.70
CA THR A 70 2.31 -5.03 -8.06
C THR A 70 0.83 -5.28 -7.73
N ALA A 71 0.37 -4.89 -6.54
CA ALA A 71 -1.04 -5.02 -6.14
C ALA A 71 -1.97 -4.14 -6.99
N MET A 72 -1.61 -2.87 -7.18
CA MET A 72 -2.43 -1.91 -7.93
C MET A 72 -2.54 -2.28 -9.41
N PHE A 73 -1.43 -2.61 -10.07
CA PHE A 73 -1.42 -2.97 -11.48
C PHE A 73 -2.16 -4.28 -11.75
N LYS A 74 -2.10 -5.23 -10.83
CA LYS A 74 -2.93 -6.44 -10.88
C LYS A 74 -4.42 -6.07 -10.85
N ALA A 75 -4.85 -5.22 -9.92
CA ALA A 75 -6.24 -4.79 -9.82
C ALA A 75 -6.69 -4.05 -11.09
N VAL A 76 -5.90 -3.08 -11.57
CA VAL A 76 -6.18 -2.32 -12.79
C VAL A 76 -6.25 -3.22 -14.01
N SER A 77 -5.35 -4.20 -14.14
CA SER A 77 -5.35 -5.16 -15.25
C SER A 77 -6.58 -6.07 -15.27
N GLU A 78 -7.23 -6.24 -14.11
CA GLU A 78 -8.51 -6.96 -14.00
C GLU A 78 -9.73 -6.04 -14.11
N GLY A 79 -9.53 -4.75 -14.44
CA GLY A 79 -10.59 -3.78 -14.66
C GLY A 79 -11.08 -3.07 -13.39
N ASN A 80 -10.37 -3.23 -12.26
CA ASN A 80 -10.74 -2.57 -11.00
C ASN A 80 -9.84 -1.36 -10.73
N THR A 81 -10.43 -0.16 -10.67
CA THR A 81 -9.74 1.12 -10.50
C THR A 81 -10.25 1.95 -9.31
N ASP A 82 -11.23 1.42 -8.56
CA ASP A 82 -11.80 2.12 -7.41
C ASP A 82 -11.26 1.51 -6.10
N PHE A 83 -10.37 2.24 -5.44
CA PHE A 83 -9.60 1.78 -4.29
C PHE A 83 -9.91 2.57 -3.02
N ARG A 84 -9.93 1.87 -1.88
CA ARG A 84 -10.22 2.46 -0.55
C ARG A 84 -9.01 2.56 0.35
N ALA A 85 -8.18 1.53 0.38
CA ALA A 85 -7.04 1.46 1.28
C ALA A 85 -5.96 0.50 0.76
N ILE A 86 -4.74 0.70 1.22
CA ILE A 86 -3.64 -0.24 1.03
C ILE A 86 -2.92 -0.47 2.36
N ALA A 87 -2.65 -1.73 2.71
CA ALA A 87 -1.75 -2.06 3.81
C ALA A 87 -0.37 -2.43 3.26
N ILE A 88 0.68 -2.00 3.95
CA ILE A 88 2.07 -2.23 3.56
C ILE A 88 2.86 -2.71 4.77
N VAL A 89 3.60 -3.80 4.58
CA VAL A 89 4.52 -4.37 5.57
C VAL A 89 5.85 -4.68 4.90
N GLY A 90 6.96 -4.24 5.47
CA GLY A 90 8.26 -4.51 4.87
C GLY A 90 9.38 -4.61 5.89
N GLY A 91 10.40 -5.41 5.58
CA GLY A 91 11.56 -5.57 6.42
C GLY A 91 12.60 -6.53 5.85
N PRO A 92 13.77 -6.65 6.50
CA PRO A 92 14.83 -7.57 6.09
C PRO A 92 14.33 -9.02 6.08
N LYS A 93 14.77 -9.79 5.08
CA LYS A 93 14.47 -11.22 4.96
C LYS A 93 14.90 -11.98 6.22
N GLY A 94 14.01 -12.80 6.77
CA GLY A 94 14.30 -13.62 7.95
C GLY A 94 14.36 -12.86 9.28
N LYS A 95 13.92 -11.60 9.31
CA LYS A 95 13.80 -10.79 10.54
C LYS A 95 12.42 -10.15 10.62
N GLU A 96 11.93 -9.97 11.84
CA GLU A 96 10.73 -9.16 12.04
C GLU A 96 11.00 -7.69 11.71
N PRO A 97 10.11 -7.03 10.94
CA PRO A 97 10.27 -5.63 10.58
C PRO A 97 10.13 -4.73 11.81
N LYS A 98 11.21 -4.09 12.24
CA LYS A 98 11.19 -3.19 13.40
C LYS A 98 10.53 -1.84 13.08
N ASP A 99 10.73 -1.37 11.84
CA ASP A 99 10.28 -0.07 11.40
C ASP A 99 9.07 -0.17 10.46
N PHE A 100 8.39 0.98 10.28
CA PHE A 100 7.30 1.10 9.30
C PHE A 100 7.86 1.27 7.90
N CYS A 101 7.39 0.45 6.96
CA CYS A 101 7.75 0.54 5.55
C CYS A 101 6.75 1.44 4.82
N ALA A 102 7.08 2.73 4.68
CA ALA A 102 6.25 3.67 3.93
C ALA A 102 6.42 3.49 2.41
N PRO A 103 5.38 3.78 1.60
CA PRO A 103 5.47 3.71 0.14
C PRO A 103 6.49 4.72 -0.40
N CYS A 104 7.26 4.32 -1.41
CA CYS A 104 8.20 5.22 -2.09
C CYS A 104 7.46 6.29 -2.90
N GLY A 105 8.18 7.33 -3.35
CA GLY A 105 7.58 8.43 -4.11
C GLY A 105 6.88 7.99 -5.39
N VAL A 106 7.43 7.01 -6.12
CA VAL A 106 6.82 6.46 -7.33
C VAL A 106 5.48 5.78 -7.00
N CYS A 107 5.42 4.99 -5.91
CA CYS A 107 4.17 4.35 -5.49
C CYS A 107 3.11 5.35 -5.07
N ARG A 108 3.50 6.42 -4.35
CA ARG A 108 2.58 7.50 -3.98
C ARG A 108 2.01 8.21 -5.22
N GLN A 109 2.84 8.44 -6.24
CA GLN A 109 2.40 9.02 -7.51
C GLN A 109 1.43 8.09 -8.26
N VAL A 110 1.67 6.77 -8.26
CA VAL A 110 0.73 5.80 -8.84
C VAL A 110 -0.59 5.78 -8.07
N MET A 111 -0.55 5.85 -6.73
CA MET A 111 -1.76 5.98 -5.93
C MET A 111 -2.57 7.23 -6.28
N ALA A 112 -1.90 8.37 -6.53
CA ALA A 112 -2.54 9.62 -6.87
C ALA A 112 -3.28 9.60 -8.23
N GLU A 113 -2.95 8.67 -9.11
CA GLU A 113 -3.68 8.48 -10.39
C GLU A 113 -5.07 7.89 -10.17
N PHE A 114 -5.19 6.91 -9.26
CA PHE A 114 -6.40 6.11 -9.09
C PHE A 114 -7.20 6.44 -7.83
N CYS A 115 -6.61 7.16 -6.87
CA CYS A 115 -7.16 7.31 -5.54
C CYS A 115 -7.46 8.78 -5.21
N ASP A 116 -8.56 9.02 -4.51
CA ASP A 116 -8.83 10.33 -3.92
C ASP A 116 -7.90 10.57 -2.73
N PRO A 117 -7.01 11.59 -2.78
CA PRO A 117 -6.08 11.89 -1.69
C PRO A 117 -6.75 12.20 -0.35
N GLU A 118 -8.00 12.65 -0.37
CA GLU A 118 -8.75 13.00 0.84
C GLU A 118 -9.33 11.78 1.58
N THR A 119 -9.47 10.64 0.90
CA THR A 119 -10.16 9.47 1.45
C THR A 119 -9.34 8.19 1.42
N PHE A 120 -8.38 8.06 0.51
CA PHE A 120 -7.57 6.85 0.39
C PHE A 120 -6.61 6.68 1.57
N ARG A 121 -6.69 5.50 2.20
CA ARG A 121 -5.94 5.19 3.42
C ARG A 121 -4.72 4.33 3.13
N ILE A 122 -3.59 4.70 3.73
CA ILE A 122 -2.32 3.97 3.67
C ILE A 122 -2.00 3.48 5.08
N VAL A 123 -2.15 2.18 5.27
CA VAL A 123 -1.97 1.49 6.55
C VAL A 123 -0.59 0.85 6.57
N LEU A 124 0.24 1.27 7.52
CA LEU A 124 1.57 0.71 7.74
C LEU A 124 1.57 -0.13 9.01
N MET A 125 2.18 -1.32 8.96
CA MET A 125 2.34 -2.15 10.14
C MET A 125 3.80 -2.57 10.29
N ASN A 126 4.31 -2.55 11.54
CA ASN A 126 5.62 -3.09 11.89
C ASN A 126 5.50 -4.52 12.46
N GLY A 127 6.63 -5.15 12.79
CA GLY A 127 6.68 -6.53 13.32
C GLY A 127 6.11 -6.68 14.73
N ASP A 128 6.03 -5.59 15.50
CA ASP A 128 5.42 -5.59 16.83
C ASP A 128 3.88 -5.49 16.77
N GLY A 129 3.32 -5.42 15.54
CA GLY A 129 1.88 -5.27 15.31
C GLY A 129 1.37 -3.86 15.51
N GLU A 130 2.24 -2.87 15.65
CA GLU A 130 1.82 -1.47 15.68
C GLU A 130 1.34 -1.04 14.30
N ILE A 131 0.26 -0.26 14.27
CA ILE A 131 -0.36 0.22 13.05
C ILE A 131 -0.31 1.75 13.02
N ARG A 132 0.08 2.29 11.88
CA ARG A 132 -0.05 3.71 11.51
C ARG A 132 -0.93 3.83 10.28
N ASP A 133 -1.78 4.84 10.26
CA ASP A 133 -2.78 5.06 9.23
C ASP A 133 -2.70 6.51 8.76
N TYR A 134 -2.51 6.68 7.48
CA TYR A 134 -2.35 7.98 6.82
C TYR A 134 -3.33 8.12 5.66
N LEU A 135 -3.78 9.33 5.39
CA LEU A 135 -4.39 9.66 4.12
C LEU A 135 -3.30 9.91 3.07
N LEU A 136 -3.60 9.65 1.80
CA LEU A 136 -2.64 9.88 0.72
C LEU A 136 -2.15 11.33 0.66
N LYS A 137 -3.02 12.31 0.95
CA LYS A 137 -2.65 13.74 1.01
C LYS A 137 -1.55 14.04 2.04
N GLU A 138 -1.45 13.26 3.11
CA GLU A 138 -0.43 13.44 4.14
C GLU A 138 0.94 12.93 3.68
N LEU A 139 0.96 11.92 2.78
CA LEU A 139 2.19 11.32 2.26
C LEU A 139 2.60 11.86 0.88
N LEU A 140 1.70 12.54 0.17
CA LEU A 140 1.97 13.21 -1.10
C LEU A 140 1.32 14.60 -1.12
N PRO A 141 1.78 15.54 -0.27
CA PRO A 141 1.29 16.91 -0.29
C PRO A 141 1.61 17.58 -1.63
N LEU A 142 0.66 18.35 -2.17
CA LEU A 142 0.79 19.01 -3.48
C LEU A 142 1.10 18.04 -4.64
N GLY A 143 0.56 16.81 -4.58
CA GLY A 143 0.76 15.80 -5.62
C GLY A 143 0.21 16.25 -6.98
N PHE A 144 0.95 15.95 -8.06
CA PHE A 144 0.49 16.17 -9.42
C PHE A 144 -0.53 15.08 -9.80
N THR A 145 -1.69 15.47 -10.28
CA THR A 145 -2.77 14.56 -10.68
C THR A 145 -3.33 14.92 -12.05
N GLY A 146 -4.12 14.03 -12.65
CA GLY A 146 -4.80 14.27 -13.94
C GLY A 146 -5.67 15.54 -13.95
N LYS A 147 -6.17 15.99 -12.79
CA LYS A 147 -6.91 17.27 -12.66
C LYS A 147 -6.11 18.48 -13.13
N ALA A 148 -4.78 18.45 -13.03
CA ALA A 148 -3.91 19.52 -13.52
C ALA A 148 -3.85 19.57 -15.06
N LEU A 149 -4.27 18.51 -15.76
CA LEU A 149 -4.28 18.39 -17.21
C LEU A 149 -5.68 18.63 -17.83
N GLU A 150 -6.72 18.67 -17.00
CA GLU A 150 -8.08 19.01 -17.44
C GLU A 150 -8.11 20.50 -17.82
N LYS A 151 -8.45 20.78 -19.08
CA LYS A 151 -8.61 22.14 -19.62
C LYS A 151 -10.06 22.56 -19.55
#